data_c57225113522be19b84eb1e701c16d59
#
_entry.id   c57225113522be19b84eb1e701c16d59
#
_cell.length_a   1.000
_cell.length_b   1.000
_cell.length_c   1.000
_cell.angle_alpha   90.00
_cell.angle_beta   90.00
_cell.angle_gamma   90.00
#
_symmetry.space_group_name_H-M   'P 1'
#
loop_
_entity.id
_entity.type
_entity.pdbx_description
1 polymer ?
#
loop_
_entity_poly.entity_id
_entity_poly.type
_entity_poly.pdbx_seq_one_letter_code
_entity_poly.pdbx_strand_id
1 'polypeptide(L)'
;RILQEKIERDEADASIAIGFPSLDSTATTSGQITNLKLPVSREDVYLSWIGSGFGVGVQGGLSILFEQEQILMALFEGWRIYREYLERMQGLRGNQINTWNGQWLAHYFSDHFIEDEPLIGFQPFAAKEDGYEVVTRSWTDVLMAIAREIKDVRMMGYVYSLGQTNITVGFI
;
A
#
# COMPACT_ATOMS: atom_id res chain seq x y z
N ARG A 1 -19.55 11.98 1.38
CA ARG A 1 -20.58 12.48 2.32
C ARG A 1 -21.36 11.33 2.94
N ILE A 2 -22.04 10.48 2.15
CA ILE A 2 -22.81 9.32 2.66
C ILE A 2 -21.93 8.36 3.47
N LEU A 3 -20.73 8.06 2.97
CA LEU A 3 -19.75 7.17 3.60
C LEU A 3 -19.30 7.75 4.97
N GLN A 4 -18.97 9.02 5.02
CA GLN A 4 -18.57 9.71 6.24
C GLN A 4 -19.69 9.73 7.27
N GLU A 5 -20.94 10.00 6.86
CA GLU A 5 -22.12 9.98 7.72
C GLU A 5 -22.37 8.58 8.32
N LYS A 6 -22.16 7.50 7.54
CA LYS A 6 -22.25 6.12 8.05
C LYS A 6 -21.17 5.83 9.09
N ILE A 7 -19.92 6.26 8.85
CA ILE A 7 -18.82 6.06 9.80
C ILE A 7 -19.07 6.85 11.10
N GLU A 8 -19.55 8.10 11.00
CA GLU A 8 -19.84 8.94 12.15
C GLU A 8 -21.01 8.42 13.02
N ARG A 9 -21.91 7.62 12.44
CA ARG A 9 -23.02 6.98 13.14
C ARG A 9 -22.74 5.59 13.66
N ASP A 10 -21.48 5.13 13.59
CA ASP A 10 -21.10 3.74 13.88
C ASP A 10 -21.88 2.69 13.04
N GLU A 11 -22.40 3.10 11.89
CA GLU A 11 -23.03 2.21 10.90
C GLU A 11 -21.96 1.60 9.99
N ALA A 12 -20.84 1.18 10.57
CA ALA A 12 -19.74 0.61 9.82
C ALA A 12 -20.20 -0.68 9.13
N ASP A 13 -20.21 -0.63 7.82
CA ASP A 13 -20.51 -1.77 6.96
C ASP A 13 -19.20 -2.46 6.57
N ALA A 14 -19.14 -3.77 6.67
CA ALA A 14 -17.97 -4.56 6.23
C ALA A 14 -17.58 -4.28 4.77
N SER A 15 -18.50 -3.82 3.94
CA SER A 15 -18.24 -3.43 2.56
C SER A 15 -17.34 -2.19 2.41
N ILE A 16 -17.25 -1.35 3.44
CA ILE A 16 -16.42 -0.14 3.43
C ILE A 16 -15.06 -0.33 4.08
N ALA A 17 -14.85 -1.44 4.78
CA ALA A 17 -13.56 -1.81 5.36
C ALA A 17 -12.77 -2.63 4.35
N ILE A 18 -11.60 -2.12 3.92
CA ILE A 18 -10.78 -2.79 2.90
C ILE A 18 -10.29 -4.14 3.42
N GLY A 19 -10.45 -5.19 2.62
CA GLY A 19 -10.06 -6.55 2.98
C GLY A 19 -11.12 -7.34 3.76
N PHE A 20 -12.18 -6.68 4.24
CA PHE A 20 -13.29 -7.37 4.86
C PHE A 20 -14.32 -7.86 3.81
N PRO A 21 -14.87 -9.05 3.98
CA PRO A 21 -15.90 -9.53 3.08
C PRO A 21 -17.22 -8.77 3.29
N SER A 22 -17.94 -8.52 2.21
CA SER A 22 -19.23 -7.83 2.23
C SER A 22 -20.39 -8.80 2.48
N LEU A 23 -21.48 -8.29 3.06
CA LEU A 23 -22.76 -8.99 3.14
C LEU A 23 -23.57 -8.85 1.83
N ASP A 24 -23.24 -7.85 1.01
CA ASP A 24 -23.92 -7.55 -0.23
C ASP A 24 -22.97 -7.65 -1.43
N SER A 25 -23.36 -8.39 -2.44
CA SER A 25 -22.59 -8.58 -3.68
C SER A 25 -22.39 -7.28 -4.48
N THR A 26 -23.26 -6.30 -4.29
CA THR A 26 -23.21 -5.01 -4.99
C THR A 26 -22.37 -3.98 -4.27
N ALA A 27 -22.07 -4.20 -2.99
CA ALA A 27 -21.38 -3.26 -2.12
C ALA A 27 -19.97 -3.75 -1.71
N THR A 28 -19.45 -4.81 -2.31
CA THR A 28 -18.14 -5.34 -1.95
C THR A 28 -17.00 -4.50 -2.50
N THR A 29 -16.01 -4.21 -1.65
CA THR A 29 -14.75 -3.55 -2.05
C THR A 29 -13.64 -4.54 -2.37
N SER A 30 -13.74 -5.77 -1.87
CA SER A 30 -12.74 -6.84 -2.03
C SER A 30 -13.17 -7.96 -2.96
N GLY A 31 -14.40 -7.95 -3.48
CA GLY A 31 -14.98 -9.05 -4.26
C GLY A 31 -15.34 -10.28 -3.42
N GLN A 32 -15.11 -10.23 -2.12
CA GLN A 32 -15.46 -11.32 -1.19
C GLN A 32 -16.85 -11.07 -0.59
N ILE A 33 -17.66 -12.12 -0.55
CA ILE A 33 -19.01 -12.08 0.02
C ILE A 33 -19.06 -13.07 1.18
N THR A 34 -19.71 -12.68 2.25
CA THR A 34 -19.98 -13.54 3.41
C THR A 34 -21.41 -13.38 3.88
N ASN A 35 -21.97 -14.42 4.42
CA ASN A 35 -23.24 -14.39 5.17
C ASN A 35 -23.02 -14.26 6.69
N LEU A 36 -21.76 -14.19 7.13
CA LEU A 36 -21.41 -13.93 8.53
C LEU A 36 -21.44 -12.43 8.78
N LYS A 37 -22.16 -12.02 9.82
CA LYS A 37 -22.13 -10.64 10.31
C LYS A 37 -20.85 -10.43 11.12
N LEU A 38 -19.78 -10.04 10.44
CA LEU A 38 -18.52 -9.69 11.10
C LEU A 38 -18.65 -8.32 11.76
N PRO A 39 -18.32 -8.19 13.05
CA PRO A 39 -18.29 -6.89 13.68
C PRO A 39 -17.16 -6.05 13.09
N VAL A 40 -17.46 -4.84 12.66
CA VAL A 40 -16.48 -3.88 12.13
C VAL A 40 -16.72 -2.57 12.85
N SER A 41 -15.74 -2.12 13.62
CA SER A 41 -15.78 -0.83 14.30
C SER A 41 -15.38 0.31 13.35
N ARG A 42 -15.66 1.55 13.74
CA ARG A 42 -15.16 2.75 13.04
C ARG A 42 -13.63 2.72 12.93
N GLU A 43 -12.96 2.32 13.98
CA GLU A 43 -11.50 2.23 14.03
C GLU A 43 -10.98 1.20 13.02
N ASP A 44 -11.60 0.02 12.93
CA ASP A 44 -11.24 -1.01 11.95
C ASP A 44 -11.37 -0.49 10.52
N VAL A 45 -12.39 0.31 10.21
CA VAL A 45 -12.57 0.93 8.89
C VAL A 45 -11.40 1.85 8.56
N TYR A 46 -11.06 2.77 9.46
CA TYR A 46 -9.94 3.69 9.23
C TYR A 46 -8.59 2.97 9.16
N LEU A 47 -8.35 2.01 10.05
CA LEU A 47 -7.14 1.19 10.04
C LEU A 47 -7.04 0.38 8.76
N SER A 48 -8.12 -0.14 8.23
CA SER A 48 -8.12 -0.87 6.95
C SER A 48 -7.71 0.02 5.77
N TRP A 49 -8.14 1.28 5.75
CA TRP A 49 -7.77 2.23 4.69
C TRP A 49 -6.30 2.65 4.78
N ILE A 50 -5.84 2.98 5.98
CA ILE A 50 -4.44 3.32 6.22
C ILE A 50 -3.56 2.10 5.92
N GLY A 51 -3.93 0.94 6.45
CA GLY A 51 -3.19 -0.31 6.27
C GLY A 51 -3.07 -0.72 4.79
N SER A 52 -4.12 -0.53 4.00
CA SER A 52 -4.05 -0.80 2.56
C SER A 52 -3.05 0.11 1.83
N GLY A 53 -2.85 1.33 2.34
CA GLY A 53 -1.84 2.25 1.83
C GLY A 53 -0.41 1.80 2.12
N PHE A 54 -0.18 1.07 3.20
CA PHE A 54 1.15 0.55 3.58
C PHE A 54 1.60 -0.68 2.78
N GLY A 55 0.74 -1.25 1.96
CA GLY A 55 1.13 -2.36 1.10
C GLY A 55 2.26 -1.97 0.15
N VAL A 56 3.26 -2.81 0.03
CA VAL A 56 4.42 -2.64 -0.85
C VAL A 56 4.21 -3.47 -2.11
N GLY A 57 3.77 -2.80 -3.18
CA GLY A 57 3.46 -3.45 -4.46
C GLY A 57 4.73 -3.84 -5.22
N VAL A 58 4.79 -5.10 -5.62
CA VAL A 58 5.91 -5.69 -6.34
C VAL A 58 5.45 -6.43 -7.60
N GLN A 59 6.38 -6.79 -8.46
CA GLN A 59 6.09 -7.54 -9.68
C GLN A 59 5.30 -8.81 -9.39
N GLY A 60 4.44 -9.20 -10.33
CA GLY A 60 3.54 -10.34 -10.19
C GLY A 60 2.17 -10.00 -9.58
N GLY A 61 1.86 -8.72 -9.37
CA GLY A 61 0.58 -8.28 -8.78
C GLY A 61 0.48 -8.59 -7.29
N LEU A 62 1.62 -8.74 -6.64
CA LEU A 62 1.72 -9.00 -5.21
C LEU A 62 1.93 -7.71 -4.42
N SER A 63 1.48 -7.71 -3.19
CA SER A 63 1.74 -6.67 -2.20
C SER A 63 2.25 -7.28 -0.92
N ILE A 64 3.21 -6.63 -0.28
CA ILE A 64 3.82 -7.08 0.97
C ILE A 64 3.48 -6.05 2.04
N LEU A 65 2.93 -6.48 3.16
CA LEU A 65 2.71 -5.66 4.34
C LEU A 65 3.73 -6.07 5.41
N PHE A 66 4.60 -5.15 5.77
CA PHE A 66 5.64 -5.36 6.79
C PHE A 66 5.16 -4.90 8.16
N GLU A 67 5.45 -5.71 9.18
CA GLU A 67 5.22 -5.39 10.58
C GLU A 67 6.52 -4.86 11.22
N GLN A 68 7.09 -3.80 10.65
CA GLN A 68 8.33 -3.20 11.14
C GLN A 68 8.24 -1.68 11.14
N GLU A 69 8.40 -1.07 12.29
CA GLU A 69 8.23 0.37 12.50
C GLU A 69 9.10 1.21 11.56
N GLN A 70 10.38 0.86 11.39
CA GLN A 70 11.28 1.60 10.51
C GLN A 70 10.81 1.61 9.06
N ILE A 71 10.24 0.49 8.59
CA ILE A 71 9.68 0.40 7.23
C ILE A 71 8.41 1.24 7.13
N LEU A 72 7.53 1.16 8.13
CA LEU A 72 6.30 1.95 8.14
C LEU A 72 6.59 3.45 8.17
N MET A 73 7.59 3.88 8.93
CA MET A 73 8.02 5.28 8.97
C MET A 73 8.61 5.73 7.63
N ALA A 74 9.47 4.92 7.01
CA ALA A 74 10.02 5.20 5.69
C ALA A 74 8.90 5.33 4.63
N LEU A 75 7.90 4.45 4.67
CA LEU A 75 6.74 4.53 3.78
C LEU A 75 5.95 5.83 3.98
N PHE A 76 5.75 6.23 5.23
CA PHE A 76 5.04 7.46 5.55
C PHE A 76 5.76 8.71 5.02
N GLU A 77 7.08 8.76 5.11
CA GLU A 77 7.90 9.80 4.48
C GLU A 77 7.73 9.80 2.95
N GLY A 78 7.77 8.62 2.34
CA GLY A 78 7.54 8.46 0.91
C GLY A 78 6.16 8.95 0.45
N TRP A 79 5.12 8.82 1.28
CA TRP A 79 3.78 9.30 0.94
C TRP A 79 3.72 10.83 0.85
N ARG A 80 4.47 11.54 1.68
CA ARG A 80 4.56 13.00 1.61
C ARG A 80 5.11 13.42 0.25
N ILE A 81 6.17 12.75 -0.20
CA ILE A 81 6.78 13.02 -1.51
C ILE A 81 5.82 12.62 -2.65
N TYR A 82 5.17 11.46 -2.53
CA TYR A 82 4.20 11.01 -3.53
C TYR A 82 3.05 12.00 -3.71
N ARG A 83 2.58 12.58 -2.61
CA ARG A 83 1.54 13.61 -2.64
C ARG A 83 1.95 14.82 -3.47
N GLU A 84 3.19 15.27 -3.35
CA GLU A 84 3.71 16.38 -4.16
C GLU A 84 3.76 16.03 -5.65
N TYR A 85 4.11 14.79 -5.99
CA TYR A 85 4.08 14.33 -7.38
C TYR A 85 2.66 14.25 -7.93
N LEU A 86 1.68 13.79 -7.15
CA LEU A 86 0.28 13.75 -7.56
C LEU A 86 -0.29 15.13 -7.90
N GLU A 87 0.20 16.17 -7.24
CA GLU A 87 -0.22 17.55 -7.50
C GLU A 87 0.44 18.17 -8.75
N ARG A 88 1.60 17.66 -9.16
CA ARG A 88 2.42 18.24 -10.23
C ARG A 88 2.45 17.44 -11.52
N MET A 89 2.22 16.13 -11.45
CA MET A 89 2.38 15.23 -12.61
C MET A 89 1.02 14.80 -13.18
N GLN A 90 0.81 15.16 -14.44
CA GLN A 90 -0.39 14.74 -15.15
C GLN A 90 -0.42 13.23 -15.36
N GLY A 91 -1.59 12.60 -15.17
CA GLY A 91 -1.80 11.17 -15.38
C GLY A 91 -1.38 10.28 -14.21
N LEU A 92 -0.60 10.79 -13.25
CA LEU A 92 -0.28 10.04 -12.04
C LEU A 92 -1.53 9.89 -11.16
N ARG A 93 -1.74 8.71 -10.61
CA ARG A 93 -2.98 8.38 -9.88
C ARG A 93 -2.68 7.89 -8.46
N GLY A 94 -3.52 8.28 -7.51
CA GLY A 94 -3.38 7.89 -6.11
C GLY A 94 -3.48 6.37 -5.84
N ASN A 95 -4.12 5.60 -6.74
CA ASN A 95 -4.21 4.14 -6.63
C ASN A 95 -2.89 3.40 -6.93
N GLN A 96 -1.84 4.11 -7.33
CA GLN A 96 -0.50 3.54 -7.52
C GLN A 96 0.37 3.61 -6.25
N ILE A 97 -0.21 3.95 -5.10
CA ILE A 97 0.53 4.11 -3.84
C ILE A 97 1.32 2.86 -3.45
N ASN A 98 0.77 1.67 -3.65
CA ASN A 98 1.48 0.43 -3.32
C ASN A 98 2.70 0.22 -4.23
N THR A 99 2.58 0.50 -5.53
CA THR A 99 3.71 0.44 -6.48
C THR A 99 4.77 1.50 -6.13
N TRP A 100 4.33 2.71 -5.76
CA TRP A 100 5.21 3.75 -5.24
C TRP A 100 6.00 3.29 -4.02
N ASN A 101 5.34 2.63 -3.07
CA ASN A 101 5.98 2.11 -1.87
C ASN A 101 7.14 1.17 -2.19
N GLY A 102 6.98 0.29 -3.18
CA GLY A 102 8.06 -0.59 -3.65
C GLY A 102 9.25 0.18 -4.24
N GLN A 103 8.98 1.19 -5.04
CA GLN A 103 10.02 2.07 -5.59
C GLN A 103 10.73 2.85 -4.49
N TRP A 104 9.96 3.43 -3.60
CA TRP A 104 10.47 4.26 -2.51
C TRP A 104 11.35 3.46 -1.56
N LEU A 105 10.90 2.31 -1.05
CA LEU A 105 11.70 1.50 -0.14
C LEU A 105 13.01 1.00 -0.77
N ALA A 106 12.96 0.56 -2.05
CA ALA A 106 14.15 0.15 -2.76
C ALA A 106 15.18 1.29 -2.91
N HIS A 107 14.71 2.53 -3.00
CA HIS A 107 15.55 3.73 -3.03
C HIS A 107 16.00 4.16 -1.64
N TYR A 108 15.07 4.27 -0.70
CA TYR A 108 15.32 4.73 0.68
C TYR A 108 16.36 3.87 1.41
N PHE A 109 16.30 2.56 1.23
CA PHE A 109 17.26 1.61 1.80
C PHE A 109 18.41 1.27 0.84
N SER A 110 18.69 2.10 -0.16
CA SER A 110 19.84 1.91 -1.06
C SER A 110 21.10 2.60 -0.52
N ASP A 111 22.26 2.11 -0.91
CA ASP A 111 23.56 2.71 -0.57
C ASP A 111 23.74 4.13 -1.16
N HIS A 112 22.82 4.56 -2.03
CA HIS A 112 22.86 5.86 -2.71
C HIS A 112 21.86 6.86 -2.13
N PHE A 113 21.10 6.48 -1.12
CA PHE A 113 20.13 7.36 -0.49
C PHE A 113 20.82 8.47 0.30
N ILE A 114 20.43 9.71 0.06
CA ILE A 114 20.95 10.89 0.75
C ILE A 114 19.78 11.56 1.48
N GLU A 115 19.82 11.58 2.80
CA GLU A 115 18.73 12.08 3.64
C GLU A 115 18.38 13.54 3.35
N ASP A 116 19.37 14.40 3.15
CA ASP A 116 19.16 15.83 2.84
C ASP A 116 18.68 16.06 1.41
N GLU A 117 18.87 15.11 0.53
CA GLU A 117 18.50 15.17 -0.90
C GLU A 117 17.82 13.88 -1.36
N PRO A 118 16.66 13.52 -0.80
CA PRO A 118 16.04 12.20 -0.92
C PRO A 118 15.59 11.83 -2.33
N LEU A 119 15.59 12.76 -3.27
CA LEU A 119 15.18 12.53 -4.66
C LEU A 119 16.35 12.39 -5.64
N ILE A 120 17.59 12.55 -5.18
CA ILE A 120 18.76 12.34 -6.05
C ILE A 120 18.82 10.87 -6.49
N GLY A 121 18.89 10.66 -7.83
CA GLY A 121 18.93 9.33 -8.43
C GLY A 121 17.61 8.56 -8.40
N PHE A 122 16.54 9.13 -7.84
CA PHE A 122 15.24 8.48 -7.76
C PHE A 122 14.43 8.67 -9.05
N GLN A 123 14.21 7.58 -9.78
CA GLN A 123 13.49 7.58 -11.06
C GLN A 123 12.36 6.54 -11.05
N PRO A 124 11.27 6.78 -10.32
CA PRO A 124 10.19 5.81 -10.14
C PRO A 124 9.18 5.75 -11.30
N PHE A 125 9.26 6.68 -12.27
CA PHE A 125 8.23 6.86 -13.27
C PHE A 125 8.65 6.40 -14.66
N ALA A 126 7.68 5.86 -15.40
CA ALA A 126 7.76 5.68 -16.86
C ALA A 126 6.70 6.57 -17.54
N ALA A 127 7.04 7.07 -18.72
CA ALA A 127 6.11 7.83 -19.54
C ALA A 127 5.10 6.88 -20.23
N LYS A 128 3.85 7.34 -20.31
CA LYS A 128 2.75 6.72 -21.05
C LYS A 128 2.08 7.73 -21.98
N GLU A 129 1.20 7.26 -22.86
CA GLU A 129 0.43 8.14 -23.77
C GLU A 129 -0.36 9.21 -23.00
N ASP A 130 -0.95 8.84 -21.85
CA ASP A 130 -1.79 9.71 -21.02
C ASP A 130 -1.05 10.35 -19.84
N GLY A 131 0.30 10.30 -19.78
CA GLY A 131 1.07 10.89 -18.69
C GLY A 131 2.13 9.97 -18.11
N TYR A 132 2.10 9.72 -16.81
CA TYR A 132 3.12 8.94 -16.11
C TYR A 132 2.51 7.82 -15.28
N GLU A 133 3.27 6.74 -15.14
CA GLU A 133 2.96 5.68 -14.19
C GLU A 133 4.17 5.36 -13.31
N VAL A 134 3.91 4.82 -12.13
CA VAL A 134 4.96 4.28 -11.26
C VAL A 134 5.37 2.90 -11.76
N VAL A 135 6.66 2.69 -11.99
CA VAL A 135 7.23 1.40 -12.42
C VAL A 135 7.22 0.41 -11.26
N THR A 136 6.82 -0.83 -11.51
CA THR A 136 6.82 -1.87 -10.47
C THR A 136 8.21 -2.49 -10.31
N ARG A 137 8.71 -2.57 -9.08
CA ARG A 137 9.97 -3.24 -8.72
C ARG A 137 9.77 -4.74 -8.52
N SER A 138 10.86 -5.49 -8.66
CA SER A 138 10.87 -6.88 -8.21
C SER A 138 10.79 -6.94 -6.67
N TRP A 139 10.16 -7.99 -6.13
CA TRP A 139 10.15 -8.20 -4.68
C TRP A 139 11.56 -8.41 -4.13
N THR A 140 12.46 -9.01 -4.92
CA THR A 140 13.86 -9.25 -4.55
C THR A 140 14.62 -7.95 -4.34
N ASP A 141 14.44 -6.96 -5.22
CA ASP A 141 15.11 -5.65 -5.09
C ASP A 141 14.69 -4.95 -3.80
N VAL A 142 13.39 -5.00 -3.48
CA VAL A 142 12.85 -4.38 -2.26
C VAL A 142 13.38 -5.07 -1.01
N LEU A 143 13.32 -6.41 -0.94
CA LEU A 143 13.80 -7.17 0.22
C LEU A 143 15.30 -7.04 0.41
N MET A 144 16.08 -7.05 -0.65
CA MET A 144 17.53 -6.90 -0.56
C MET A 144 17.93 -5.50 -0.10
N ALA A 145 17.21 -4.46 -0.53
CA ALA A 145 17.44 -3.11 -0.03
C ALA A 145 17.15 -3.01 1.48
N ILE A 146 16.00 -3.51 1.93
CA ILE A 146 15.63 -3.53 3.35
C ILE A 146 16.65 -4.33 4.17
N ALA A 147 17.05 -5.52 3.73
CA ALA A 147 17.96 -6.41 4.45
C ALA A 147 19.38 -5.86 4.61
N ARG A 148 19.80 -4.88 3.81
CA ARG A 148 21.09 -4.19 3.97
C ARG A 148 21.12 -3.31 5.22
N GLU A 149 20.03 -2.60 5.48
CA GLU A 149 19.94 -1.62 6.57
C GLU A 149 19.38 -2.24 7.84
N ILE A 150 18.33 -3.04 7.74
CA ILE A 150 17.67 -3.67 8.89
C ILE A 150 18.32 -5.03 9.13
N LYS A 151 19.41 -5.01 9.91
CA LYS A 151 20.16 -6.22 10.29
C LYS A 151 19.64 -6.76 11.62
N ASP A 152 19.79 -8.06 11.80
CA ASP A 152 19.52 -8.78 13.06
C ASP A 152 18.07 -8.72 13.57
N VAL A 153 17.12 -8.36 12.71
CA VAL A 153 15.70 -8.34 13.04
C VAL A 153 14.99 -9.50 12.37
N ARG A 154 14.25 -10.28 13.14
CA ARG A 154 13.26 -11.19 12.57
C ARG A 154 12.07 -10.35 12.14
N MET A 155 11.91 -10.19 10.85
CA MET A 155 10.85 -9.40 10.25
C MET A 155 9.77 -10.31 9.72
N MET A 156 8.53 -9.96 10.00
CA MET A 156 7.38 -10.63 9.42
C MET A 156 6.80 -9.76 8.30
N GLY A 157 6.50 -10.40 7.18
CA GLY A 157 5.79 -9.77 6.06
C GLY A 157 4.61 -10.63 5.61
N TYR A 158 3.46 -10.00 5.44
CA TYR A 158 2.27 -10.64 4.88
C TYR A 158 2.23 -10.39 3.38
N VAL A 159 2.27 -11.47 2.59
CA VAL A 159 2.21 -11.37 1.12
C VAL A 159 0.80 -11.68 0.65
N TYR A 160 0.21 -10.77 -0.10
CA TYR A 160 -1.14 -10.92 -0.63
C TYR A 160 -1.25 -10.40 -2.06
N SER A 161 -2.26 -10.84 -2.77
CA SER A 161 -2.59 -10.36 -4.11
C SER A 161 -3.76 -9.38 -4.03
N LEU A 162 -3.60 -8.21 -4.63
CA LEU A 162 -4.68 -7.24 -4.84
C LEU A 162 -5.32 -7.54 -6.20
N GLY A 163 -6.34 -8.38 -6.21
CA GLY A 163 -7.14 -8.71 -7.39
C GLY A 163 -8.63 -8.54 -7.08
N GLN A 164 -9.47 -9.15 -7.90
CA GLN A 164 -10.91 -9.25 -7.61
C GLN A 164 -11.18 -10.04 -6.31
N THR A 165 -10.22 -10.86 -5.90
CA THR A 165 -10.26 -11.62 -4.65
C THR A 165 -8.92 -11.41 -3.94
N ASN A 166 -8.96 -10.84 -2.73
CA ASN A 166 -7.76 -10.69 -1.89
C ASN A 166 -7.43 -12.04 -1.25
N ILE A 167 -6.28 -12.56 -1.59
CA ILE A 167 -5.79 -13.84 -1.06
C ILE A 167 -4.43 -13.60 -0.40
N THR A 168 -4.27 -14.04 0.83
CA THR A 168 -2.96 -14.12 1.46
C THR A 168 -2.18 -15.27 0.82
N VAL A 169 -1.03 -14.96 0.22
CA VAL A 169 -0.20 -15.93 -0.51
C VAL A 169 0.82 -16.59 0.41
N GLY A 170 1.22 -15.91 1.49
CA GLY A 170 2.20 -16.45 2.44
C GLY A 170 2.77 -15.39 3.38
N PHE A 171 3.77 -15.83 4.11
CA PHE A 171 4.56 -15.03 5.04
C PHE A 171 6.04 -15.12 4.68
N ILE A 172 6.77 -14.05 4.90
CA ILE A 172 8.22 -13.96 4.71
C ILE A 172 8.91 -13.45 5.96
#